data_099d89d9882690a976566c64842312f4
#
_entry.id   099d89d9882690a976566c64842312f4
#
_cell.length_a   1.000
_cell.length_b   1.000
_cell.length_c   1.000
_cell.angle_alpha   90.00
_cell.angle_beta   90.00
_cell.angle_gamma   90.00
#
_symmetry.space_group_name_H-M   'P 1'
#
loop_
_entity.id
_entity.type
_entity.pdbx_description
1 polymer ?
#
loop_
_entity_poly.entity_id
_entity_poly.type
_entity_poly.pdbx_seq_one_letter_code
_entity_poly.pdbx_strand_id
1 'polypeptide(L)'
;MKIIVIGSINVDYIGTTEYELMFGESHPGSIHIQAGGVARNIVENLARVKEDVTFVTAVGNDFYGQKYKSDLEELGVKIIMPKKTEQYNSSIYLAINDKEGQMVYSVVNTDIVSLINKEYISSIIDTINTFDYVLIDTNLDNDTIDYLFEKVNKPIICDAVSTIKADKLRKHLNKIYILK
;
A
#
# COMPACT_ATOMS: atom_id res chain seq x y z
N MET A 1 -7.15 9.04 -18.60
CA MET A 1 -5.87 9.51 -17.99
C MET A 1 -4.97 8.31 -17.73
N LYS A 2 -3.65 8.50 -17.78
CA LYS A 2 -2.69 7.45 -17.37
C LYS A 2 -2.20 7.76 -15.96
N ILE A 3 -2.50 6.91 -15.01
CA ILE A 3 -2.16 7.11 -13.61
C ILE A 3 -1.19 6.02 -13.17
N ILE A 4 -0.10 6.40 -12.52
CA ILE A 4 0.77 5.46 -11.85
C ILE A 4 0.61 5.63 -10.34
N VAL A 5 0.39 4.52 -9.65
CA VAL A 5 0.28 4.47 -8.19
C VAL A 5 1.48 3.70 -7.65
N ILE A 6 2.11 4.20 -6.58
CA ILE A 6 3.29 3.58 -5.96
C ILE A 6 2.98 3.38 -4.47
N GLY A 7 2.99 2.13 -4.02
CA GLY A 7 2.69 1.81 -2.62
C GLY A 7 2.42 0.34 -2.37
N SER A 8 1.81 0.02 -1.22
CA SER A 8 1.69 -1.35 -0.74
C SER A 8 0.37 -2.04 -1.09
N ILE A 9 0.46 -3.35 -1.23
CA ILE A 9 -0.65 -4.31 -1.07
C ILE A 9 -0.45 -5.00 0.29
N ASN A 10 -1.52 -5.14 1.06
CA ASN A 10 -1.49 -5.88 2.32
C ASN A 10 -2.48 -7.04 2.28
N VAL A 11 -2.20 -8.06 3.08
CA VAL A 11 -3.16 -9.07 3.50
C VAL A 11 -3.63 -8.67 4.89
N ASP A 12 -4.90 -8.27 5.01
CA ASP A 12 -5.47 -7.84 6.28
C ASP A 12 -6.18 -9.03 6.95
N TYR A 13 -5.69 -9.42 8.12
CA TYR A 13 -6.32 -10.39 9.03
C TYR A 13 -7.03 -9.61 10.13
N ILE A 14 -8.35 -9.72 10.20
CA ILE A 14 -9.16 -9.00 11.18
C ILE A 14 -9.89 -10.01 12.04
N GLY A 15 -9.46 -10.16 13.29
CA GLY A 15 -10.14 -10.97 14.32
C GLY A 15 -11.08 -10.09 15.13
N THR A 16 -12.34 -10.53 15.30
CA THR A 16 -13.32 -9.85 16.14
C THR A 16 -13.92 -10.87 17.11
N THR A 17 -13.90 -10.56 18.39
CA THR A 17 -14.53 -11.38 19.44
C THR A 17 -15.87 -10.78 19.88
N GLU A 18 -16.78 -11.65 20.35
CA GLU A 18 -18.02 -11.24 21.01
C GLU A 18 -17.87 -11.12 22.54
N TYR A 19 -16.67 -11.41 23.05
CA TYR A 19 -16.36 -11.42 24.48
C TYR A 19 -15.48 -10.23 24.84
N GLU A 20 -15.44 -9.90 26.12
CA GLU A 20 -14.48 -8.96 26.65
C GLU A 20 -13.08 -9.57 26.56
N LEU A 21 -12.12 -8.81 25.98
CA LEU A 21 -10.74 -9.27 25.82
C LEU A 21 -10.01 -9.27 27.15
N MET A 22 -9.50 -10.44 27.56
CA MET A 22 -8.69 -10.61 28.76
C MET A 22 -7.24 -10.94 28.38
N PHE A 23 -6.31 -10.33 29.08
CA PHE A 23 -4.88 -10.53 28.84
C PHE A 23 -4.48 -12.00 29.09
N GLY A 24 -3.76 -12.59 28.13
CA GLY A 24 -3.24 -13.95 28.25
C GLY A 24 -4.24 -15.06 27.98
N GLU A 25 -5.46 -14.74 27.53
CA GLU A 25 -6.50 -15.71 27.22
C GLU A 25 -6.80 -15.79 25.71
N SER A 26 -7.40 -16.92 25.32
CA SER A 26 -7.92 -17.11 23.96
C SER A 26 -9.43 -16.92 23.97
N HIS A 27 -9.93 -16.14 23.02
CA HIS A 27 -11.34 -15.81 22.90
C HIS A 27 -11.92 -16.36 21.60
N PRO A 28 -13.08 -17.02 21.64
CA PRO A 28 -13.82 -17.34 20.42
C PRO A 28 -14.19 -16.07 19.66
N GLY A 29 -14.23 -16.16 18.33
CA GLY A 29 -14.55 -15.01 17.48
C GLY A 29 -14.56 -15.38 16.02
N SER A 30 -14.68 -14.37 15.18
CA SER A 30 -14.56 -14.50 13.73
C SER A 30 -13.22 -13.95 13.24
N ILE A 31 -12.69 -14.54 12.15
CA ILE A 31 -11.49 -14.03 11.48
C ILE A 31 -11.86 -13.82 10.02
N HIS A 32 -11.66 -12.58 9.56
CA HIS A 32 -11.81 -12.20 8.17
C HIS A 32 -10.46 -11.92 7.55
N ILE A 33 -10.26 -12.42 6.32
CA ILE A 33 -9.04 -12.18 5.54
C ILE A 33 -9.46 -11.43 4.29
N GLN A 34 -8.86 -10.27 4.07
CA GLN A 34 -9.19 -9.42 2.95
C GLN A 34 -7.96 -8.73 2.37
N ALA A 35 -8.10 -8.26 1.13
CA ALA A 35 -7.08 -7.43 0.53
C ALA A 35 -7.11 -6.03 1.13
N GLY A 36 -5.96 -5.56 1.59
CA GLY A 36 -5.74 -4.24 2.16
C GLY A 36 -4.64 -3.46 1.46
N GLY A 37 -4.22 -2.39 2.11
CA GLY A 37 -3.25 -1.43 1.61
C GLY A 37 -3.91 -0.20 0.97
N VAL A 38 -3.49 0.99 1.42
CA VAL A 38 -4.10 2.25 0.95
C VAL A 38 -3.92 2.44 -0.55
N ALA A 39 -2.69 2.27 -1.05
CA ALA A 39 -2.41 2.36 -2.48
C ALA A 39 -3.22 1.33 -3.28
N ARG A 40 -3.29 0.07 -2.81
CA ARG A 40 -4.07 -0.99 -3.46
C ARG A 40 -5.55 -0.63 -3.55
N ASN A 41 -6.15 -0.11 -2.50
CA ASN A 41 -7.57 0.29 -2.51
C ASN A 41 -7.84 1.42 -3.52
N ILE A 42 -6.91 2.37 -3.65
CA ILE A 42 -7.00 3.45 -4.64
C ILE A 42 -6.91 2.87 -6.06
N VAL A 43 -5.96 1.96 -6.31
CA VAL A 43 -5.78 1.30 -7.60
C VAL A 43 -7.04 0.56 -8.02
N GLU A 44 -7.63 -0.22 -7.12
CA GLU A 44 -8.86 -0.95 -7.42
C GLU A 44 -10.02 0.00 -7.76
N ASN A 45 -10.20 1.07 -6.99
CA ASN A 45 -11.25 2.05 -7.26
C ASN A 45 -11.06 2.75 -8.62
N LEU A 46 -9.83 3.16 -8.95
CA LEU A 46 -9.51 3.76 -10.24
C LEU A 46 -9.76 2.77 -11.41
N ALA A 47 -9.35 1.51 -11.26
CA ALA A 47 -9.61 0.47 -12.26
C ALA A 47 -11.11 0.21 -12.46
N ARG A 48 -11.90 0.19 -11.36
CA ARG A 48 -13.35 0.01 -11.43
C ARG A 48 -14.08 1.15 -12.16
N VAL A 49 -13.56 2.37 -12.08
CA VAL A 49 -14.07 3.51 -12.87
C VAL A 49 -13.42 3.62 -14.25
N LYS A 50 -12.69 2.58 -14.69
CA LYS A 50 -12.11 2.43 -16.04
C LYS A 50 -10.99 3.43 -16.37
N GLU A 51 -10.24 3.90 -15.39
CA GLU A 51 -9.01 4.65 -15.64
C GLU A 51 -7.85 3.70 -16.06
N ASP A 52 -6.90 4.20 -16.84
CA ASP A 52 -5.67 3.47 -17.21
C ASP A 52 -4.67 3.54 -16.05
N VAL A 53 -4.62 2.49 -15.24
CA VAL A 53 -3.84 2.46 -14.00
C VAL A 53 -2.68 1.49 -14.11
N THR A 54 -1.51 1.96 -13.70
CA THR A 54 -0.33 1.12 -13.46
C THR A 54 0.02 1.19 -11.97
N PHE A 55 0.32 0.05 -11.37
CA PHE A 55 0.64 -0.06 -9.95
C PHE A 55 2.06 -0.55 -9.74
N VAL A 56 2.90 0.28 -9.12
CA VAL A 56 4.23 -0.09 -8.63
C VAL A 56 4.08 -0.56 -7.21
N THR A 57 4.27 -1.85 -6.99
CA THR A 57 4.07 -2.50 -5.69
C THR A 57 5.02 -3.68 -5.51
N ALA A 58 4.95 -4.35 -4.37
CA ALA A 58 5.67 -5.58 -4.10
C ALA A 58 4.78 -6.56 -3.35
N VAL A 59 4.72 -7.80 -3.83
CA VAL A 59 4.06 -8.93 -3.17
C VAL A 59 4.99 -10.12 -3.13
N GLY A 60 4.90 -10.92 -2.08
CA GLY A 60 5.64 -12.18 -1.95
C GLY A 60 5.08 -13.28 -2.83
N ASN A 61 5.75 -14.42 -2.81
CA ASN A 61 5.29 -15.62 -3.51
C ASN A 61 4.37 -16.49 -2.63
N ASP A 62 3.56 -15.84 -1.77
CA ASP A 62 2.54 -16.48 -0.95
C ASP A 62 1.17 -16.43 -1.62
N PHE A 63 0.24 -17.28 -1.14
CA PHE A 63 -1.07 -17.46 -1.74
C PHE A 63 -1.86 -16.16 -1.87
N TYR A 64 -1.96 -15.38 -0.78
CA TYR A 64 -2.78 -14.17 -0.78
C TYR A 64 -2.14 -13.04 -1.58
N GLY A 65 -0.81 -12.89 -1.51
CA GLY A 65 -0.10 -11.90 -2.32
C GLY A 65 -0.32 -12.11 -3.81
N GLN A 66 -0.17 -13.36 -4.26
CA GLN A 66 -0.40 -13.71 -5.67
C GLN A 66 -1.87 -13.58 -6.06
N LYS A 67 -2.80 -14.00 -5.17
CA LYS A 67 -4.23 -13.82 -5.42
C LYS A 67 -4.61 -12.36 -5.61
N TYR A 68 -4.22 -11.47 -4.70
CA TYR A 68 -4.61 -10.07 -4.77
C TYR A 68 -3.93 -9.31 -5.92
N LYS A 69 -2.73 -9.76 -6.31
CA LYS A 69 -2.09 -9.29 -7.55
C LYS A 69 -2.94 -9.68 -8.77
N SER A 70 -3.32 -10.96 -8.87
CA SER A 70 -4.15 -11.47 -9.97
C SER A 70 -5.51 -10.77 -10.05
N ASP A 71 -6.17 -10.53 -8.90
CA ASP A 71 -7.46 -9.84 -8.83
C ASP A 71 -7.36 -8.42 -9.44
N LEU A 72 -6.25 -7.70 -9.24
CA LEU A 72 -6.03 -6.39 -9.86
C LEU A 72 -5.72 -6.50 -11.36
N GLU A 73 -4.93 -7.49 -11.77
CA GLU A 73 -4.62 -7.74 -13.18
C GLU A 73 -5.89 -8.08 -13.97
N GLU A 74 -6.84 -8.82 -13.39
CA GLU A 74 -8.16 -9.10 -13.97
C GLU A 74 -9.02 -7.85 -14.17
N LEU A 75 -8.83 -6.82 -13.32
CA LEU A 75 -9.44 -5.49 -13.50
C LEU A 75 -8.74 -4.64 -14.56
N GLY A 76 -7.67 -5.14 -15.18
CA GLY A 76 -6.90 -4.45 -16.22
C GLY A 76 -5.75 -3.58 -15.69
N VAL A 77 -5.41 -3.69 -14.40
CA VAL A 77 -4.28 -2.98 -13.81
C VAL A 77 -2.96 -3.57 -14.30
N LYS A 78 -2.06 -2.73 -14.77
CA LYS A 78 -0.68 -3.12 -15.06
C LYS A 78 0.14 -3.08 -13.79
N ILE A 79 0.84 -4.18 -13.46
CA ILE A 79 1.65 -4.26 -12.24
C ILE A 79 3.12 -4.27 -12.59
N ILE A 80 3.89 -3.40 -11.90
CA ILE A 80 5.35 -3.30 -12.00
C ILE A 80 5.91 -3.60 -10.59
N MET A 81 6.83 -4.57 -10.51
CA MET A 81 7.39 -5.00 -9.24
C MET A 81 8.92 -5.09 -9.28
N PRO A 82 9.59 -4.82 -8.13
CA PRO A 82 11.02 -5.13 -7.99
C PRO A 82 11.26 -6.64 -8.14
N LYS A 83 12.50 -6.99 -8.46
CA LYS A 83 12.98 -8.38 -8.43
C LYS A 83 13.18 -8.83 -6.97
N LYS A 84 13.29 -10.16 -6.77
CA LYS A 84 13.59 -10.80 -5.46
C LYS A 84 12.45 -10.72 -4.43
N THR A 85 11.22 -10.51 -4.86
CA THR A 85 10.07 -10.53 -3.95
C THR A 85 9.83 -11.91 -3.32
N GLU A 86 10.31 -12.99 -3.95
CA GLU A 86 10.22 -14.37 -3.45
C GLU A 86 10.99 -14.61 -2.14
N GLN A 87 11.86 -13.68 -1.72
CA GLN A 87 12.59 -13.72 -0.45
C GLN A 87 11.78 -13.15 0.72
N TYR A 88 10.60 -12.58 0.43
CA TYR A 88 9.74 -11.91 1.40
C TYR A 88 8.34 -12.52 1.38
N ASN A 89 7.67 -12.47 2.52
CA ASN A 89 6.22 -12.62 2.56
C ASN A 89 5.56 -11.31 2.13
N SER A 90 4.35 -11.41 1.57
CA SER A 90 3.52 -10.22 1.33
C SER A 90 3.27 -9.45 2.62
N SER A 91 3.03 -8.15 2.52
CA SER A 91 2.71 -7.34 3.70
C SER A 91 1.46 -7.86 4.40
N ILE A 92 1.52 -7.97 5.72
CA ILE A 92 0.42 -8.44 6.57
C ILE A 92 0.06 -7.33 7.57
N TYR A 93 -1.23 -7.08 7.70
CA TYR A 93 -1.83 -6.30 8.77
C TYR A 93 -2.73 -7.22 9.58
N LEU A 94 -2.41 -7.45 10.85
CA LEU A 94 -3.23 -8.22 11.79
C LEU A 94 -3.86 -7.26 12.78
N ALA A 95 -5.19 -7.25 12.87
CA ALA A 95 -5.93 -6.48 13.85
C ALA A 95 -6.79 -7.39 14.72
N ILE A 96 -6.89 -7.04 15.99
CA ILE A 96 -7.80 -7.65 16.96
C ILE A 96 -8.78 -6.58 17.41
N ASN A 97 -10.05 -6.83 17.16
CA ASN A 97 -11.16 -5.96 17.54
C ASN A 97 -11.90 -6.55 18.74
N ASP A 98 -12.41 -5.68 19.58
CA ASP A 98 -13.34 -6.04 20.66
C ASP A 98 -14.75 -6.35 20.13
N LYS A 99 -15.67 -6.62 21.06
CA LYS A 99 -17.09 -6.91 20.77
C LYS A 99 -17.86 -5.74 20.16
N GLU A 100 -17.40 -4.52 20.33
CA GLU A 100 -17.94 -3.31 19.71
C GLU A 100 -17.33 -3.05 18.32
N GLY A 101 -16.38 -3.91 17.86
CA GLY A 101 -15.69 -3.76 16.59
C GLY A 101 -14.55 -2.71 16.62
N GLN A 102 -14.17 -2.24 17.83
CA GLN A 102 -13.06 -1.29 17.97
C GLN A 102 -11.73 -2.04 17.99
N MET A 103 -10.75 -1.55 17.25
CA MET A 103 -9.41 -2.13 17.21
C MET A 103 -8.71 -1.91 18.57
N VAL A 104 -8.32 -3.01 19.21
CA VAL A 104 -7.60 -2.99 20.49
C VAL A 104 -6.10 -3.20 20.25
N TYR A 105 -5.74 -4.13 19.38
CA TYR A 105 -4.34 -4.43 19.03
C TYR A 105 -4.17 -4.56 17.53
N SER A 106 -2.99 -4.22 17.07
CA SER A 106 -2.57 -4.56 15.71
C SER A 106 -1.08 -4.87 15.65
N VAL A 107 -0.72 -5.75 14.72
CA VAL A 107 0.67 -6.08 14.37
C VAL A 107 0.81 -5.97 12.86
N VAL A 108 1.90 -5.36 12.41
CA VAL A 108 2.16 -5.12 10.99
C VAL A 108 3.50 -5.70 10.60
N ASN A 109 3.54 -6.43 9.50
CA ASN A 109 4.79 -6.72 8.81
C ASN A 109 4.69 -6.18 7.37
N THR A 110 5.54 -5.22 7.05
CA THR A 110 5.60 -4.57 5.74
C THR A 110 7.02 -4.58 5.16
N ASP A 111 7.86 -5.52 5.56
CA ASP A 111 9.27 -5.58 5.18
C ASP A 111 9.47 -5.59 3.66
N ILE A 112 8.59 -6.25 2.92
CA ILE A 112 8.63 -6.32 1.46
C ILE A 112 8.52 -4.94 0.79
N VAL A 113 7.88 -3.95 1.44
CA VAL A 113 7.76 -2.59 0.91
C VAL A 113 9.12 -1.91 0.77
N SER A 114 10.12 -2.33 1.56
CA SER A 114 11.50 -1.85 1.46
C SER A 114 12.16 -2.13 0.10
N LEU A 115 11.60 -3.04 -0.69
CA LEU A 115 12.04 -3.29 -2.06
C LEU A 115 11.64 -2.17 -3.02
N ILE A 116 10.63 -1.36 -2.67
CA ILE A 116 10.23 -0.16 -3.41
C ILE A 116 11.05 1.02 -2.88
N ASN A 117 12.35 0.90 -2.97
CA ASN A 117 13.31 1.87 -2.47
C ASN A 117 13.75 2.84 -3.56
N LYS A 118 14.57 3.82 -3.17
CA LYS A 118 15.12 4.84 -4.06
C LYS A 118 15.84 4.26 -5.28
N GLU A 119 16.65 3.19 -5.11
CA GLU A 119 17.39 2.56 -6.19
C GLU A 119 16.43 1.96 -7.22
N TYR A 120 15.39 1.26 -6.73
CA TYR A 120 14.37 0.70 -7.60
C TYR A 120 13.58 1.77 -8.32
N ILE A 121 13.10 2.80 -7.63
CA ILE A 121 12.39 3.93 -8.23
C ILE A 121 13.28 4.65 -9.26
N SER A 122 14.57 4.82 -8.98
CA SER A 122 15.52 5.42 -9.93
C SER A 122 15.62 4.62 -11.24
N SER A 123 15.54 3.29 -11.14
CA SER A 123 15.60 2.43 -12.33
C SER A 123 14.40 2.52 -13.26
N ILE A 124 13.26 3.05 -12.75
CA ILE A 124 11.99 3.18 -13.49
C ILE A 124 11.51 4.64 -13.59
N ILE A 125 12.32 5.62 -13.18
CA ILE A 125 11.89 7.02 -13.09
C ILE A 125 11.42 7.59 -14.44
N ASP A 126 12.08 7.22 -15.52
CA ASP A 126 11.69 7.64 -16.87
C ASP A 126 10.31 7.09 -17.24
N THR A 127 10.02 5.84 -16.85
CA THR A 127 8.68 5.25 -17.02
C THR A 127 7.66 6.00 -16.20
N ILE A 128 7.94 6.31 -14.91
CA ILE A 128 7.05 7.07 -14.04
C ILE A 128 6.70 8.43 -14.69
N ASN A 129 7.65 9.11 -15.27
CA ASN A 129 7.47 10.42 -15.91
C ASN A 129 6.67 10.37 -17.24
N THR A 130 6.29 9.20 -17.75
CA THR A 130 5.39 9.06 -18.91
C THR A 130 3.90 9.14 -18.56
N PHE A 131 3.55 9.10 -17.27
CA PHE A 131 2.18 9.13 -16.78
C PHE A 131 1.69 10.58 -16.60
N ASP A 132 0.36 10.77 -16.59
CA ASP A 132 -0.25 12.08 -16.38
C ASP A 132 -0.22 12.50 -14.90
N TYR A 133 -0.40 11.52 -14.00
CA TYR A 133 -0.41 11.69 -12.53
C TYR A 133 0.38 10.57 -11.85
N VAL A 134 1.06 10.93 -10.78
CA VAL A 134 1.76 10.00 -9.88
C VAL A 134 1.09 10.06 -8.52
N LEU A 135 0.64 8.90 -8.03
CA LEU A 135 0.04 8.79 -6.70
C LEU A 135 0.95 7.94 -5.82
N ILE A 136 1.18 8.39 -4.60
CA ILE A 136 1.99 7.67 -3.61
C ILE A 136 1.25 7.57 -2.28
N ASP A 137 1.51 6.49 -1.52
CA ASP A 137 1.19 6.44 -0.10
C ASP A 137 2.45 6.60 0.77
N THR A 138 2.26 7.02 2.02
CA THR A 138 3.37 7.26 2.95
C THR A 138 3.90 6.00 3.64
N ASN A 139 3.58 4.79 3.12
CA ASN A 139 4.25 3.56 3.56
C ASN A 139 5.68 3.44 3.02
N LEU A 140 6.00 4.14 1.92
CA LEU A 140 7.36 4.25 1.40
C LEU A 140 8.30 4.91 2.43
N ASP A 141 9.61 4.61 2.34
CA ASP A 141 10.60 5.28 3.18
C ASP A 141 10.84 6.75 2.78
N ASN A 142 11.48 7.50 3.65
CA ASN A 142 11.72 8.93 3.46
C ASN A 142 12.58 9.21 2.22
N ASP A 143 13.64 8.43 2.01
CA ASP A 143 14.59 8.64 0.91
C ASP A 143 13.92 8.40 -0.44
N THR A 144 13.02 7.43 -0.50
CA THR A 144 12.21 7.13 -1.68
C THR A 144 11.21 8.25 -1.97
N ILE A 145 10.50 8.72 -0.94
CA ILE A 145 9.56 9.85 -1.06
C ILE A 145 10.31 11.10 -1.52
N ASP A 146 11.45 11.43 -0.89
CA ASP A 146 12.26 12.58 -1.25
C ASP A 146 12.72 12.51 -2.72
N TYR A 147 13.17 11.36 -3.14
CA TYR A 147 13.62 11.13 -4.51
C TYR A 147 12.48 11.30 -5.52
N LEU A 148 11.28 10.80 -5.21
CA LEU A 148 10.11 11.00 -6.05
C LEU A 148 9.79 12.49 -6.20
N PHE A 149 9.77 13.26 -5.11
CA PHE A 149 9.54 14.71 -5.18
C PHE A 149 10.66 15.50 -5.87
N GLU A 150 11.87 14.96 -5.93
CA GLU A 150 12.97 15.56 -6.65
C GLU A 150 12.91 15.29 -8.17
N LYS A 151 12.58 14.05 -8.58
CA LYS A 151 12.73 13.57 -9.95
C LYS A 151 11.45 13.46 -10.76
N VAL A 152 10.28 13.39 -10.10
CA VAL A 152 9.00 13.36 -10.80
C VAL A 152 8.65 14.76 -11.27
N ASN A 153 8.35 14.89 -12.57
CA ASN A 153 7.96 16.15 -13.22
C ASN A 153 6.45 16.24 -13.50
N LYS A 154 5.67 15.42 -12.83
CA LYS A 154 4.21 15.31 -12.94
C LYS A 154 3.55 15.69 -11.63
N PRO A 155 2.25 16.05 -11.66
CA PRO A 155 1.50 16.25 -10.42
C PRO A 155 1.55 15.01 -9.52
N ILE A 156 1.99 15.20 -8.26
CA ILE A 156 2.04 14.14 -7.25
C ILE A 156 0.83 14.27 -6.32
N ILE A 157 0.09 13.17 -6.20
CA ILE A 157 -1.01 13.01 -5.27
C ILE A 157 -0.53 12.12 -4.13
N CYS A 158 -0.77 12.52 -2.89
CA CYS A 158 -0.32 11.79 -1.72
C CYS A 158 -1.49 11.33 -0.86
N ASP A 159 -1.49 10.06 -0.45
CA ASP A 159 -2.28 9.60 0.69
C ASP A 159 -1.37 9.53 1.92
N ALA A 160 -1.74 10.25 2.97
CA ALA A 160 -0.93 10.36 4.19
C ALA A 160 -1.01 9.10 5.10
N VAL A 161 -1.95 8.19 4.83
CA VAL A 161 -2.18 6.94 5.57
C VAL A 161 -2.52 7.17 7.05
N SER A 162 -1.72 7.96 7.76
CA SER A 162 -1.93 8.33 9.17
C SER A 162 -1.23 9.64 9.50
N THR A 163 -1.66 10.29 10.60
CA THR A 163 -1.05 11.54 11.09
C THR A 163 0.45 11.42 11.33
N ILE A 164 0.92 10.29 11.86
CA ILE A 164 2.35 10.05 12.10
C ILE A 164 3.12 9.96 10.77
N LYS A 165 2.56 9.24 9.79
CA LYS A 165 3.20 9.07 8.47
C LYS A 165 3.12 10.32 7.62
N ALA A 166 2.12 11.19 7.84
CA ALA A 166 1.98 12.49 7.17
C ALA A 166 3.20 13.40 7.38
N ASP A 167 3.92 13.23 8.49
CA ASP A 167 5.13 14.03 8.78
C ASP A 167 6.24 13.87 7.72
N LYS A 168 6.28 12.71 7.05
CA LYS A 168 7.19 12.47 5.91
C LYS A 168 6.98 13.47 4.76
N LEU A 169 5.78 14.03 4.63
CA LEU A 169 5.41 14.94 3.55
C LEU A 169 5.67 16.41 3.90
N ARG A 170 5.99 16.74 5.15
CA ARG A 170 6.10 18.13 5.66
C ARG A 170 6.95 19.03 4.78
N LYS A 171 8.11 18.55 4.33
CA LYS A 171 9.04 19.33 3.50
C LYS A 171 8.64 19.44 2.03
N HIS A 172 7.59 18.72 1.62
CA HIS A 172 7.13 18.66 0.23
C HIS A 172 5.74 19.29 0.00
N LEU A 173 5.11 19.88 1.03
CA LEU A 173 3.74 20.39 0.98
C LEU A 173 3.49 21.33 -0.19
N ASN A 174 4.47 22.13 -0.59
CA ASN A 174 4.39 23.04 -1.72
C ASN A 174 4.46 22.38 -3.11
N LYS A 175 4.79 21.07 -3.16
CA LYS A 175 4.88 20.27 -4.39
C LYS A 175 3.75 19.25 -4.53
N ILE A 176 2.93 19.08 -3.49
CA ILE A 176 1.83 18.13 -3.48
C ILE A 176 0.65 18.76 -4.23
N TYR A 177 0.13 18.04 -5.24
CA TYR A 177 -1.02 18.46 -6.00
C TYR A 177 -2.33 18.23 -5.24
N ILE A 178 -2.48 17.06 -4.61
CA ILE A 178 -3.60 16.69 -3.72
C ILE A 178 -3.03 15.91 -2.53
N LEU A 179 -3.46 16.27 -1.34
CA LEU A 179 -3.18 15.55 -0.09
C LEU A 179 -4.48 15.01 0.50
N LYS A 180 -4.51 13.72 0.79
CA LYS A 180 -5.61 13.03 1.47
C LYS A 180 -5.15 12.48 2.82
#